data_f6a7042b4ba737ee58e423ab27e60f04
#
_entry.id   f6a7042b4ba737ee58e423ab27e60f04
#
_cell.length_a   1.000
_cell.length_b   1.000
_cell.length_c   1.000
_cell.angle_alpha   90.00
_cell.angle_beta   90.00
_cell.angle_gamma   90.00
#
_symmetry.space_group_name_H-M   'P 1'
#
loop_
_entity.id
_entity.type
_entity.pdbx_description
1 polymer ?
#
loop_
_entity_poly.entity_id
_entity_poly.type
_entity_poly.pdbx_seq_one_letter_code
_entity_poly.pdbx_strand_id
1 'polypeptide(L)'
;MSVWIWIAIIVAIILLIVLIILFARERVKTKKPATEQPEKDSAAKIAFKTSRQTINAGSVSGMIIIQIQDVKGNPVKVASNTIVSLSSSSSGGIFSADGNEPAIKAITVYAGTDSANFYYKDYAKGDPVIIASNNELAPGTQTETIN
;
A
#
# COMPACT_ATOMS: atom_id res chain seq x y z
N MET A 1 -61.23 -34.98 31.48
CA MET A 1 -59.88 -35.02 30.85
C MET A 1 -58.88 -35.35 31.96
N SER A 2 -58.08 -36.42 31.80
CA SER A 2 -57.22 -36.92 32.88
C SER A 2 -56.07 -35.96 33.15
N VAL A 3 -55.75 -35.73 34.43
CA VAL A 3 -54.63 -34.87 34.88
C VAL A 3 -53.31 -35.30 34.24
N TRP A 4 -53.16 -36.57 33.90
CA TRP A 4 -52.01 -37.13 33.22
C TRP A 4 -51.76 -36.57 31.83
N ILE A 5 -52.84 -36.18 31.10
CA ILE A 5 -52.73 -35.57 29.76
C ILE A 5 -52.13 -34.16 29.87
N TRP A 6 -52.54 -33.39 30.87
CA TRP A 6 -51.99 -32.07 31.12
C TRP A 6 -50.51 -32.10 31.53
N ILE A 7 -50.10 -33.09 32.36
CA ILE A 7 -48.72 -33.29 32.73
C ILE A 7 -47.87 -33.66 31.52
N ALA A 8 -48.36 -34.53 30.63
CA ALA A 8 -47.64 -34.88 29.40
C ALA A 8 -47.45 -33.68 28.45
N ILE A 9 -48.46 -32.80 28.32
CA ILE A 9 -48.40 -31.59 27.51
C ILE A 9 -47.37 -30.59 28.08
N ILE A 10 -47.38 -30.38 29.38
CA ILE A 10 -46.41 -29.49 30.07
C ILE A 10 -44.99 -29.97 29.89
N VAL A 11 -44.73 -31.28 30.06
CA VAL A 11 -43.40 -31.88 29.86
C VAL A 11 -42.93 -31.71 28.40
N ALA A 12 -43.82 -31.92 27.43
CA ALA A 12 -43.52 -31.73 26.01
C ALA A 12 -43.13 -30.27 25.67
N ILE A 13 -43.84 -29.29 26.25
CA ILE A 13 -43.58 -27.87 26.07
C ILE A 13 -42.20 -27.50 26.69
N ILE A 14 -41.90 -28.00 27.89
CA ILE A 14 -40.61 -27.76 28.55
C ILE A 14 -39.45 -28.33 27.73
N LEU A 15 -39.59 -29.55 27.20
CA LEU A 15 -38.58 -30.17 26.33
C LEU A 15 -38.38 -29.39 25.06
N LEU A 16 -39.45 -28.84 24.44
CA LEU A 16 -39.35 -28.02 23.25
C LEU A 16 -38.61 -26.71 23.54
N ILE A 17 -38.91 -26.06 24.66
CA ILE A 17 -38.25 -24.82 25.08
C ILE A 17 -36.73 -25.07 25.34
N VAL A 18 -36.41 -26.15 26.01
CA VAL A 18 -34.99 -26.56 26.26
C VAL A 18 -34.27 -26.82 24.94
N LEU A 19 -34.93 -27.49 23.99
CA LEU A 19 -34.37 -27.74 22.67
C LEU A 19 -34.10 -26.43 21.91
N ILE A 20 -35.04 -25.49 21.93
CA ILE A 20 -34.87 -24.16 21.30
C ILE A 20 -33.72 -23.39 21.94
N ILE A 21 -33.59 -23.44 23.28
CA ILE A 21 -32.49 -22.76 23.98
C ILE A 21 -31.13 -23.38 23.62
N LEU A 22 -31.05 -24.72 23.50
CA LEU A 22 -29.84 -25.42 23.09
C LEU A 22 -29.46 -25.07 21.65
N PHE A 23 -30.41 -25.07 20.72
CA PHE A 23 -30.18 -24.65 19.33
C PHE A 23 -29.80 -23.18 19.20
N ALA A 24 -30.37 -22.29 20.02
CA ALA A 24 -30.00 -20.88 20.05
C ALA A 24 -28.58 -20.67 20.59
N ARG A 25 -28.16 -21.47 21.58
CA ARG A 25 -26.80 -21.44 22.13
C ARG A 25 -25.74 -21.91 21.13
N GLU A 26 -26.06 -22.90 20.29
CA GLU A 26 -25.12 -23.33 19.24
C GLU A 26 -24.99 -22.29 18.12
N ARG A 27 -26.06 -21.58 17.77
CA ARG A 27 -25.98 -20.49 16.76
C ARG A 27 -25.17 -19.27 17.24
N VAL A 28 -25.08 -19.04 18.53
CA VAL A 28 -24.29 -17.95 19.11
C VAL A 28 -22.80 -18.29 19.15
N LYS A 29 -22.43 -19.59 19.19
CA LYS A 29 -21.02 -20.00 19.21
C LYS A 29 -20.31 -19.96 17.85
N THR A 30 -21.02 -19.77 16.74
CA THR A 30 -20.44 -19.77 15.38
C THR A 30 -20.17 -18.39 14.81
N LYS A 31 -20.49 -17.30 15.53
CA LYS A 31 -19.90 -16.01 15.23
C LYS A 31 -18.59 -15.90 16.00
N LYS A 32 -17.56 -16.66 15.53
CA LYS A 32 -16.18 -16.30 15.74
C LYS A 32 -16.08 -14.82 15.34
N PRO A 33 -15.66 -13.90 16.23
CA PRO A 33 -15.30 -12.57 15.75
C PRO A 33 -14.34 -12.82 14.60
N ALA A 34 -14.63 -12.25 13.43
CA ALA A 34 -13.61 -12.15 12.39
C ALA A 34 -12.39 -11.65 13.15
N THR A 35 -11.39 -12.52 13.31
CA THR A 35 -10.05 -12.08 13.67
C THR A 35 -9.79 -11.04 12.61
N GLU A 36 -9.76 -9.77 12.98
CA GLU A 36 -9.11 -8.76 12.19
C GLU A 36 -7.70 -9.30 12.02
N GLN A 37 -7.54 -10.08 10.97
CA GLN A 37 -6.23 -10.34 10.42
C GLN A 37 -5.71 -8.93 10.21
N PRO A 38 -4.60 -8.52 10.85
CA PRO A 38 -4.09 -7.18 10.66
C PRO A 38 -4.04 -7.02 9.15
N GLU A 39 -4.80 -6.04 8.66
CA GLU A 39 -4.90 -5.74 7.24
C GLU A 39 -3.44 -5.60 6.81
N LYS A 40 -2.94 -6.61 6.11
CA LYS A 40 -1.54 -6.64 5.68
C LYS A 40 -1.37 -5.34 4.93
N ASP A 41 -0.57 -4.43 5.46
CA ASP A 41 -0.33 -3.12 4.89
C ASP A 41 -0.02 -3.32 3.40
N SER A 42 -1.06 -3.13 2.57
CA SER A 42 -0.97 -3.36 1.13
C SER A 42 -0.32 -2.16 0.51
N ALA A 43 0.65 -2.39 -0.37
CA ALA A 43 1.25 -1.33 -1.15
C ALA A 43 0.17 -0.56 -1.92
N ALA A 44 0.11 0.75 -1.79
CA ALA A 44 -0.93 1.60 -2.35
C ALA A 44 -0.38 2.77 -3.16
N LYS A 45 0.78 3.30 -2.80
CA LYS A 45 1.35 4.49 -3.44
C LYS A 45 2.87 4.49 -3.43
N ILE A 46 3.43 5.30 -4.32
CA ILE A 46 4.84 5.67 -4.36
C ILE A 46 4.98 7.06 -3.72
N ALA A 47 5.93 7.24 -2.82
CA ALA A 47 6.21 8.53 -2.20
C ALA A 47 7.69 8.88 -2.30
N PHE A 48 8.01 10.14 -2.56
CA PHE A 48 9.36 10.66 -2.45
C PHE A 48 9.72 10.85 -0.98
N LYS A 49 10.89 10.38 -0.57
CA LYS A 49 11.40 10.50 0.80
C LYS A 49 12.41 11.63 0.93
N THR A 50 13.03 12.04 -0.16
CA THR A 50 13.90 13.20 -0.24
C THR A 50 13.09 14.47 -0.48
N SER A 51 13.55 15.58 0.07
CA SER A 51 12.96 16.89 -0.20
C SER A 51 13.38 17.41 -1.57
N ARG A 52 12.60 18.37 -2.10
CA ARG A 52 12.94 19.18 -3.27
C ARG A 52 14.40 19.64 -3.20
N GLN A 53 15.10 19.55 -4.30
CA GLN A 53 16.48 20.01 -4.44
C GLN A 53 16.57 21.22 -5.38
N THR A 54 17.57 22.04 -5.17
CA THR A 54 17.98 23.09 -6.10
C THR A 54 19.27 22.65 -6.77
N ILE A 55 19.27 22.55 -8.08
CA ILE A 55 20.33 21.94 -8.90
C ILE A 55 20.73 22.95 -9.97
N ASN A 56 22.02 23.13 -10.20
CA ASN A 56 22.46 23.95 -11.35
C ASN A 56 22.23 23.18 -12.65
N ALA A 57 21.82 23.88 -13.70
CA ALA A 57 21.64 23.29 -15.03
C ALA A 57 22.88 22.53 -15.47
N GLY A 58 22.71 21.29 -15.90
CA GLY A 58 23.77 20.36 -16.28
C GLY A 58 24.48 19.66 -15.12
N SER A 59 24.17 19.97 -13.85
CA SER A 59 24.66 19.26 -12.69
C SER A 59 23.73 18.11 -12.31
N VAL A 60 24.30 17.09 -11.67
CA VAL A 60 23.54 15.95 -11.12
C VAL A 60 22.99 16.30 -9.74
N SER A 61 21.77 15.89 -9.45
CA SER A 61 21.15 16.03 -8.12
C SER A 61 21.90 15.26 -7.03
N GLY A 62 21.62 15.54 -5.78
CA GLY A 62 21.80 14.56 -4.72
C GLY A 62 20.92 13.33 -4.95
N MET A 63 21.18 12.26 -4.21
CA MET A 63 20.39 11.03 -4.27
C MET A 63 18.92 11.30 -3.98
N ILE A 64 18.04 10.87 -4.86
CA ILE A 64 16.58 10.93 -4.72
C ILE A 64 16.09 9.53 -4.34
N ILE A 65 15.26 9.44 -3.30
CA ILE A 65 14.74 8.18 -2.77
C ILE A 65 13.23 8.17 -2.92
N ILE A 66 12.70 7.09 -3.51
CA ILE A 66 11.27 6.77 -3.46
C ILE A 66 11.02 5.61 -2.50
N GLN A 67 9.82 5.56 -1.95
CA GLN A 67 9.36 4.52 -1.04
C GLN A 67 7.95 4.06 -1.42
N ILE A 68 7.75 2.75 -1.40
CA ILE A 68 6.42 2.14 -1.51
C ILE A 68 5.74 2.23 -0.14
N GLN A 69 4.53 2.75 -0.12
CA GLN A 69 3.76 2.98 1.10
C GLN A 69 2.34 2.43 0.99
N ASP A 70 1.75 2.12 2.14
CA ASP A 70 0.32 1.86 2.28
C ASP A 70 -0.51 3.15 2.18
N VAL A 71 -1.82 3.04 2.30
CA VAL A 71 -2.75 4.19 2.30
C VAL A 71 -2.50 5.16 3.46
N LYS A 72 -1.96 4.67 4.58
CA LYS A 72 -1.66 5.45 5.79
C LYS A 72 -0.30 6.15 5.73
N GLY A 73 0.54 5.81 4.74
CA GLY A 73 1.89 6.34 4.57
C GLY A 73 3.00 5.52 5.26
N ASN A 74 2.70 4.32 5.74
CA ASN A 74 3.70 3.43 6.29
C ASN A 74 4.46 2.73 5.17
N PRO A 75 5.78 2.45 5.34
CA PRO A 75 6.58 1.73 4.35
C PRO A 75 6.11 0.28 4.21
N VAL A 76 6.00 -0.19 2.97
CA VAL A 76 5.59 -1.56 2.64
C VAL A 76 6.67 -2.24 1.81
N LYS A 77 7.23 -3.33 2.32
CA LYS A 77 8.18 -4.16 1.58
C LYS A 77 7.46 -4.92 0.47
N VAL A 78 7.95 -4.77 -0.76
CA VAL A 78 7.36 -5.47 -1.90
C VAL A 78 7.67 -6.97 -1.87
N ALA A 79 6.71 -7.81 -2.25
CA ALA A 79 6.86 -9.27 -2.26
C ALA A 79 7.67 -9.77 -3.47
N SER A 80 7.67 -9.00 -4.57
CA SER A 80 8.39 -9.27 -5.81
C SER A 80 9.05 -7.99 -6.32
N ASN A 81 10.02 -8.12 -7.22
CA ASN A 81 10.64 -6.97 -7.85
C ASN A 81 9.59 -6.10 -8.54
N THR A 82 9.53 -4.84 -8.12
CA THR A 82 8.54 -3.87 -8.60
C THR A 82 9.24 -2.81 -9.45
N ILE A 83 8.90 -2.75 -10.72
CA ILE A 83 9.44 -1.76 -11.65
C ILE A 83 8.69 -0.45 -11.49
N VAL A 84 9.42 0.64 -11.31
CA VAL A 84 8.89 2.00 -11.22
C VAL A 84 9.44 2.82 -12.37
N SER A 85 8.56 3.30 -13.23
CA SER A 85 8.88 4.19 -14.35
C SER A 85 9.15 5.60 -13.85
N LEU A 86 10.15 6.25 -14.41
CA LEU A 86 10.55 7.63 -14.12
C LEU A 86 10.28 8.52 -15.32
N SER A 87 9.68 9.67 -15.09
CA SER A 87 9.48 10.71 -16.12
C SER A 87 9.63 12.11 -15.52
N SER A 88 9.89 13.08 -16.38
CA SER A 88 9.99 14.50 -16.03
C SER A 88 9.09 15.32 -16.94
N SER A 89 8.54 16.43 -16.42
CA SER A 89 7.86 17.43 -17.22
C SER A 89 8.83 18.22 -18.10
N SER A 90 10.13 18.19 -17.81
CA SER A 90 11.18 18.80 -18.65
C SER A 90 11.65 17.81 -19.71
N SER A 91 11.75 18.26 -20.94
CA SER A 91 12.34 17.47 -22.04
C SER A 91 13.86 17.27 -21.91
N GLY A 92 14.52 18.10 -21.10
CA GLY A 92 15.96 18.01 -20.79
C GLY A 92 16.28 17.13 -19.61
N GLY A 93 15.29 16.56 -18.94
CA GLY A 93 15.44 15.73 -17.74
C GLY A 93 16.00 14.35 -18.05
N ILE A 94 17.05 13.96 -17.33
CA ILE A 94 17.76 12.69 -17.45
C ILE A 94 17.82 12.02 -16.07
N PHE A 95 17.51 10.74 -16.01
CA PHE A 95 17.62 9.92 -14.79
C PHE A 95 18.81 8.97 -14.93
N SER A 96 19.49 8.69 -13.81
CA SER A 96 20.59 7.71 -13.75
C SER A 96 20.53 6.93 -12.43
N ALA A 97 21.11 5.73 -12.42
CA ALA A 97 21.12 4.87 -11.24
C ALA A 97 22.13 5.31 -10.17
N ASP A 98 23.24 5.91 -10.59
CA ASP A 98 24.40 6.24 -9.75
C ASP A 98 24.92 7.68 -9.95
N GLY A 99 24.21 8.51 -10.68
CA GLY A 99 24.62 9.87 -11.03
C GLY A 99 25.43 9.98 -12.32
N ASN A 100 25.75 8.86 -12.98
CA ASN A 100 26.49 8.78 -14.23
C ASN A 100 25.62 8.26 -15.38
N GLU A 101 26.19 8.14 -16.56
CA GLU A 101 25.57 7.43 -17.67
C GLU A 101 25.71 5.90 -17.49
N PRO A 102 24.79 5.09 -18.02
CA PRO A 102 23.74 5.44 -18.97
C PRO A 102 22.47 6.02 -18.31
N ALA A 103 21.71 6.76 -19.09
CA ALA A 103 20.38 7.22 -18.71
C ALA A 103 19.41 6.04 -18.53
N ILE A 104 18.55 6.12 -17.51
CA ILE A 104 17.51 5.14 -17.22
C ILE A 104 16.12 5.76 -17.37
N LYS A 105 15.10 4.93 -17.58
CA LYS A 105 13.69 5.33 -17.60
C LYS A 105 12.87 4.63 -16.52
N ALA A 106 13.49 3.73 -15.78
CA ALA A 106 12.86 2.99 -14.70
C ALA A 106 13.90 2.54 -13.68
N ILE A 107 13.44 2.31 -12.46
CA ILE A 107 14.21 1.69 -11.38
C ILE A 107 13.44 0.50 -10.83
N THR A 108 14.13 -0.37 -10.11
CA THR A 108 13.53 -1.53 -9.46
C THR A 108 13.59 -1.39 -7.94
N VAL A 109 12.41 -1.48 -7.32
CA VAL A 109 12.32 -1.77 -5.88
C VAL A 109 12.41 -3.29 -5.76
N TYR A 110 13.48 -3.79 -5.14
CA TYR A 110 13.72 -5.23 -5.06
C TYR A 110 12.83 -5.92 -4.02
N ALA A 111 12.50 -7.17 -4.27
CA ALA A 111 11.76 -8.01 -3.34
C ALA A 111 12.36 -7.95 -1.91
N GLY A 112 11.52 -7.78 -0.90
CA GLY A 112 11.93 -7.64 0.48
C GLY A 112 12.37 -6.23 0.90
N THR A 113 12.45 -5.27 -0.04
CA THR A 113 12.72 -3.85 0.24
C THR A 113 11.46 -3.00 0.03
N ASP A 114 11.49 -1.78 0.51
CA ASP A 114 10.39 -0.81 0.37
C ASP A 114 10.78 0.42 -0.46
N SER A 115 12.05 0.55 -0.86
CA SER A 115 12.58 1.77 -1.46
C SER A 115 13.59 1.49 -2.56
N ALA A 116 13.79 2.49 -3.41
CA ALA A 116 14.84 2.54 -4.40
C ALA A 116 15.32 3.99 -4.55
N ASN A 117 16.51 4.17 -5.11
CA ASN A 117 17.12 5.48 -5.31
C ASN A 117 17.55 5.67 -6.77
N PHE A 118 17.65 6.93 -7.14
CA PHE A 118 18.15 7.39 -8.43
C PHE A 118 18.69 8.81 -8.33
N TYR A 119 19.22 9.32 -9.43
CA TYR A 119 19.69 10.67 -9.58
C TYR A 119 19.00 11.33 -10.77
N TYR A 120 18.91 12.67 -10.71
CA TYR A 120 18.29 13.47 -11.74
C TYR A 120 19.26 14.55 -12.21
N LYS A 121 19.21 14.85 -13.50
CA LYS A 121 19.97 15.93 -14.13
C LYS A 121 19.08 16.61 -15.16
N ASP A 122 19.16 17.92 -15.24
CA ASP A 122 18.43 18.67 -16.26
C ASP A 122 19.31 19.80 -16.80
N TYR A 123 19.17 20.08 -18.07
CA TYR A 123 19.86 21.18 -18.74
C TYR A 123 18.96 22.40 -18.91
N ALA A 124 17.65 22.26 -18.76
CA ALA A 124 16.70 23.34 -18.89
C ALA A 124 16.40 23.94 -17.51
N LYS A 125 16.58 25.26 -17.38
CA LYS A 125 16.21 25.99 -16.16
C LYS A 125 14.69 25.97 -15.95
N GLY A 126 14.28 25.95 -14.68
CA GLY A 126 12.86 25.95 -14.29
C GLY A 126 12.56 25.04 -13.11
N ASP A 127 11.29 24.70 -12.97
CA ASP A 127 10.79 23.85 -11.88
C ASP A 127 10.18 22.56 -12.46
N PRO A 128 10.99 21.62 -12.95
CA PRO A 128 10.48 20.35 -13.48
C PRO A 128 9.81 19.51 -12.39
N VAL A 129 8.72 18.84 -12.77
CA VAL A 129 8.07 17.84 -11.95
C VAL A 129 8.58 16.46 -12.34
N ILE A 130 9.18 15.76 -11.39
CA ILE A 130 9.56 14.35 -11.51
C ILE A 130 8.39 13.48 -11.09
N ILE A 131 8.11 12.43 -11.86
CA ILE A 131 7.02 11.49 -11.62
C ILE A 131 7.61 10.08 -11.54
N ALA A 132 7.30 9.39 -10.45
CA ALA A 132 7.58 7.97 -10.27
C ALA A 132 6.25 7.21 -10.33
N SER A 133 6.09 6.28 -11.25
CA SER A 133 4.80 5.61 -11.52
C SER A 133 4.95 4.11 -11.71
N ASN A 134 3.87 3.40 -11.36
CA ASN A 134 3.67 1.98 -11.58
C ASN A 134 2.19 1.73 -11.90
N ASN A 135 1.86 0.68 -12.64
CA ASN A 135 0.49 0.42 -13.06
C ASN A 135 -0.48 0.07 -11.93
N GLU A 136 0.04 -0.34 -10.77
CA GLU A 136 -0.75 -0.84 -9.63
C GLU A 136 -0.80 0.15 -8.46
N LEU A 137 0.10 1.14 -8.44
CA LEU A 137 0.29 2.06 -7.33
C LEU A 137 -0.05 3.49 -7.73
N ALA A 138 -0.58 4.27 -6.80
CA ALA A 138 -0.72 5.70 -7.00
C ALA A 138 0.67 6.34 -7.22
N PRO A 139 0.86 7.18 -8.26
CA PRO A 139 2.15 7.75 -8.59
C PRO A 139 2.61 8.76 -7.53
N GLY A 140 3.92 8.82 -7.32
CA GLY A 140 4.58 9.88 -6.57
C GLY A 140 5.06 10.99 -7.48
N THR A 141 5.04 12.23 -6.98
CA THR A 141 5.55 13.41 -7.69
C THR A 141 6.42 14.26 -6.78
N GLN A 142 7.46 14.87 -7.35
CA GLN A 142 8.30 15.85 -6.67
C GLN A 142 8.73 16.92 -7.68
N THR A 143 8.76 18.17 -7.24
CA THR A 143 9.26 19.29 -8.06
C THR A 143 10.69 19.60 -7.68
N GLU A 144 11.58 19.68 -8.63
CA GLU A 144 12.96 20.17 -8.44
C GLU A 144 13.09 21.62 -8.91
N THR A 145 14.15 22.32 -8.55
CA THR A 145 14.47 23.65 -9.07
C THR A 145 15.79 23.58 -9.84
N ILE A 146 15.80 24.02 -11.09
CA ILE A 146 16.97 24.07 -11.95
C ILE A 146 17.35 25.54 -12.20
N ASN A 147 18.53 25.93 -11.73
CA ASN A 147 19.09 27.29 -11.84
C ASN A 147 20.00 27.47 -13.06
#